data_bc9db18b096fac5d1f3f7041bfbd3e98
#
_entry.id   bc9db18b096fac5d1f3f7041bfbd3e98
#
_cell.length_a   1.000
_cell.length_b   1.000
_cell.length_c   1.000
_cell.angle_alpha   90.00
_cell.angle_beta   90.00
_cell.angle_gamma   90.00
#
_symmetry.space_group_name_H-M   'P 1'
#
loop_
_entity.id
_entity.type
_entity.pdbx_description
1 polymer ?
#
loop_
_entity_poly.entity_id
_entity_poly.type
_entity_poly.pdbx_seq_one_letter_code
_entity_poly.pdbx_strand_id
1 'polypeptide(L)'
;YGPGVEKIQEELKIIYPKKNIKIFSSDFLLKKGETDSILKEIEQNEVDILVGTQLISKGFNFPNLNCIVVVDADFSGMGYDLRTTEKNIQLYNQLSGRAGRFSKKSTIIYQTITPLNETLKDVLENNPEKFLNNELIVRKNKNLPPFSRLIALIVSASSSRDSFRAAQE
;
A
#
# COMPACT_ATOMS: atom_id res chain seq x y z
N TYR A 1 -5.58 -1.62 12.55
CA TYR A 1 -4.37 -2.43 12.29
C TYR A 1 -4.79 -3.67 11.52
N GLY A 2 -4.36 -3.80 10.25
CA GLY A 2 -4.58 -4.99 9.44
C GLY A 2 -3.74 -6.18 9.92
N PRO A 3 -4.01 -7.40 9.43
CA PRO A 3 -3.18 -8.55 9.71
C PRO A 3 -1.76 -8.30 9.20
N GLY A 4 -0.74 -8.60 10.02
CA GLY A 4 0.65 -8.52 9.61
C GLY A 4 0.96 -9.50 8.47
N VAL A 5 2.06 -9.28 7.77
CA VAL A 5 2.48 -10.13 6.63
C VAL A 5 2.73 -11.58 7.07
N GLU A 6 3.17 -11.78 8.31
CA GLU A 6 3.39 -13.09 8.91
C GLU A 6 2.09 -13.87 9.03
N LYS A 7 1.03 -13.23 9.55
CA LYS A 7 -0.27 -13.87 9.70
C LYS A 7 -0.88 -14.24 8.35
N ILE A 8 -0.75 -13.36 7.37
CA ILE A 8 -1.21 -13.66 5.99
C ILE A 8 -0.45 -14.86 5.43
N GLN A 9 0.87 -14.94 5.64
CA GLN A 9 1.66 -16.08 5.19
C GLN A 9 1.23 -17.38 5.87
N GLU A 10 0.99 -17.35 7.19
CA GLU A 10 0.53 -18.53 7.95
C GLU A 10 -0.80 -19.04 7.42
N GLU A 11 -1.78 -18.16 7.22
CA GLU A 11 -3.08 -18.53 6.68
C GLU A 11 -2.96 -19.09 5.24
N LEU A 12 -2.14 -18.47 4.41
CA LEU A 12 -1.88 -18.97 3.06
C LEU A 12 -1.19 -20.33 3.05
N LYS A 13 -0.29 -20.63 3.98
CA LYS A 13 0.34 -21.96 4.13
C LYS A 13 -0.68 -23.04 4.51
N ILE A 14 -1.70 -22.69 5.29
CA ILE A 14 -2.80 -23.63 5.61
C ILE A 14 -3.63 -23.91 4.36
N ILE A 15 -3.97 -22.88 3.59
CA ILE A 15 -4.82 -23.01 2.38
C ILE A 15 -4.05 -23.69 1.25
N TYR A 16 -2.76 -23.34 1.09
CA TYR A 16 -1.91 -23.82 0.00
C TYR A 16 -0.63 -24.52 0.52
N PRO A 17 -0.75 -25.68 1.17
CA PRO A 17 0.39 -26.31 1.89
C PRO A 17 1.53 -26.78 0.97
N LYS A 18 1.28 -26.91 -0.33
CA LYS A 18 2.30 -27.34 -1.32
C LYS A 18 2.97 -26.16 -2.04
N LYS A 19 2.59 -24.92 -1.73
CA LYS A 19 3.08 -23.73 -2.42
C LYS A 19 4.26 -23.08 -1.68
N ASN A 20 5.23 -22.62 -2.43
CA ASN A 20 6.34 -21.85 -1.88
C ASN A 20 5.88 -20.39 -1.65
N ILE A 21 5.70 -20.04 -0.38
CA ILE A 21 5.17 -18.74 0.03
C ILE A 21 6.25 -17.97 0.80
N LYS A 22 6.67 -16.85 0.26
CA LYS A 22 7.73 -16.00 0.83
C LYS A 22 7.17 -14.66 1.31
N ILE A 23 7.82 -14.11 2.35
CA ILE A 23 7.58 -12.74 2.81
C ILE A 23 8.64 -11.82 2.23
N PHE A 24 8.21 -10.64 1.79
CA PHE A 24 9.06 -9.59 1.27
C PHE A 24 8.64 -8.24 1.87
N SER A 25 9.20 -7.92 3.03
CA SER A 25 8.91 -6.67 3.76
C SER A 25 10.22 -5.99 4.19
N SER A 26 10.14 -4.69 4.53
CA SER A 26 11.31 -3.92 4.99
C SER A 26 12.01 -4.55 6.18
N ASP A 27 11.26 -5.12 7.10
CA ASP A 27 11.81 -5.72 8.32
C ASP A 27 12.58 -7.01 8.03
N PHE A 28 12.15 -7.77 7.01
CA PHE A 28 12.86 -8.95 6.51
C PHE A 28 14.10 -8.60 5.69
N LEU A 29 14.08 -7.47 4.97
CA LEU A 29 15.19 -7.06 4.10
C LEU A 29 16.38 -6.45 4.87
N LEU A 30 16.25 -6.20 6.17
CA LEU A 30 17.37 -5.70 6.99
C LEU A 30 18.48 -6.73 7.17
N LYS A 31 18.23 -8.01 6.92
CA LYS A 31 19.26 -9.05 6.92
C LYS A 31 19.92 -9.14 5.54
N LYS A 32 21.10 -8.55 5.45
CA LYS A 32 21.93 -8.53 4.23
C LYS A 32 22.18 -9.96 3.74
N GLY A 33 21.73 -10.29 2.52
CA GLY A 33 21.86 -11.63 1.91
C GLY A 33 20.54 -12.39 1.74
N GLU A 34 19.55 -12.24 2.60
CA GLU A 34 18.24 -12.89 2.43
C GLU A 34 17.45 -12.30 1.24
N THR A 35 17.61 -10.99 1.00
CA THR A 35 16.97 -10.30 -0.14
C THR A 35 17.44 -10.87 -1.47
N ASP A 36 18.77 -11.05 -1.64
CA ASP A 36 19.34 -11.54 -2.89
C ASP A 36 18.94 -13.00 -3.15
N SER A 37 18.80 -13.79 -2.09
CA SER A 37 18.31 -15.17 -2.19
C SER A 37 16.87 -15.21 -2.67
N ILE A 38 15.99 -14.42 -2.04
CA ILE A 38 14.57 -14.37 -2.42
C ILE A 38 14.41 -13.84 -3.86
N LEU A 39 15.18 -12.84 -4.25
CA LEU A 39 15.13 -12.31 -5.63
C LEU A 39 15.54 -13.35 -6.64
N LYS A 40 16.58 -14.14 -6.37
CA LYS A 40 17.00 -15.25 -7.23
C LYS A 40 15.91 -16.32 -7.33
N GLU A 41 15.30 -16.72 -6.23
CA GLU A 41 14.19 -17.67 -6.22
C GLU A 41 13.00 -17.17 -7.06
N ILE A 42 12.71 -15.84 -7.00
CA ILE A 42 11.66 -15.22 -7.81
C ILE A 42 12.01 -15.24 -9.30
N GLU A 43 13.25 -14.90 -9.64
CA GLU A 43 13.75 -14.93 -11.04
C GLU A 43 13.75 -16.35 -11.62
N GLN A 44 14.03 -17.35 -10.79
CA GLN A 44 14.01 -18.77 -11.15
C GLN A 44 12.59 -19.37 -11.15
N ASN A 45 11.57 -18.56 -10.85
CA ASN A 45 10.16 -18.97 -10.76
C ASN A 45 9.89 -20.05 -9.70
N GLU A 46 10.65 -20.04 -8.62
CA GLU A 46 10.53 -20.97 -7.50
C GLU A 46 9.55 -20.48 -6.43
N VAL A 47 9.15 -19.20 -6.47
CA VAL A 47 8.18 -18.60 -5.54
C VAL A 47 6.81 -18.58 -6.19
N ASP A 48 5.84 -19.25 -5.55
CA ASP A 48 4.45 -19.27 -6.01
C ASP A 48 3.67 -18.03 -5.52
N ILE A 49 3.86 -17.64 -4.27
CA ILE A 49 3.15 -16.51 -3.65
C ILE A 49 4.14 -15.64 -2.88
N LEU A 50 4.09 -14.36 -3.16
CA LEU A 50 4.90 -13.36 -2.47
C LEU A 50 3.97 -12.47 -1.62
N VAL A 51 4.16 -12.50 -0.30
CA VAL A 51 3.43 -11.66 0.65
C VAL A 51 4.31 -10.49 1.04
N GLY A 52 3.80 -9.27 0.96
CA GLY A 52 4.62 -8.13 1.33
C GLY A 52 3.87 -6.83 1.51
N THR A 53 4.61 -5.80 1.85
CA THR A 53 4.13 -4.44 2.03
C THR A 53 4.39 -3.60 0.77
N GLN A 54 4.22 -2.29 0.87
CA GLN A 54 4.50 -1.32 -0.21
C GLN A 54 5.90 -1.45 -0.85
N LEU A 55 6.82 -2.14 -0.17
CA LEU A 55 8.18 -2.35 -0.70
C LEU A 55 8.17 -3.13 -2.03
N ILE A 56 7.24 -4.06 -2.20
CA ILE A 56 7.09 -4.84 -3.44
C ILE A 56 6.84 -3.92 -4.66
N SER A 57 6.24 -2.75 -4.44
CA SER A 57 6.01 -1.77 -5.50
C SER A 57 7.27 -1.04 -5.96
N LYS A 58 8.37 -1.12 -5.22
CA LYS A 58 9.60 -0.35 -5.46
C LYS A 58 10.67 -1.15 -6.20
N GLY A 59 10.89 -0.81 -7.48
CA GLY A 59 12.14 -1.13 -8.18
C GLY A 59 12.42 -2.57 -8.57
N PHE A 60 11.77 -3.56 -7.97
CA PHE A 60 12.03 -4.98 -8.23
C PHE A 60 11.32 -5.48 -9.48
N ASN A 61 11.91 -6.43 -10.15
CA ASN A 61 11.36 -7.04 -11.35
C ASN A 61 10.76 -8.41 -11.03
N PHE A 62 9.49 -8.61 -11.43
CA PHE A 62 8.76 -9.87 -11.21
C PHE A 62 8.25 -10.39 -12.57
N PRO A 63 9.10 -11.08 -13.37
CA PRO A 63 8.79 -11.41 -14.76
C PRO A 63 7.58 -12.33 -14.94
N ASN A 64 7.28 -13.17 -13.95
CA ASN A 64 6.19 -14.12 -13.99
C ASN A 64 4.96 -13.70 -13.15
N LEU A 65 4.90 -12.44 -12.74
CA LEU A 65 3.79 -11.90 -11.96
C LEU A 65 2.52 -11.83 -12.80
N ASN A 66 1.53 -12.64 -12.47
CA ASN A 66 0.26 -12.74 -13.20
C ASN A 66 -0.95 -12.32 -12.37
N CYS A 67 -0.82 -12.22 -11.06
CA CYS A 67 -1.89 -11.76 -10.17
C CYS A 67 -1.33 -10.93 -9.02
N ILE A 68 -2.00 -9.84 -8.71
CA ILE A 68 -1.74 -9.01 -7.53
C ILE A 68 -3.03 -8.93 -6.73
N VAL A 69 -2.95 -9.18 -5.43
CA VAL A 69 -4.07 -8.99 -4.51
C VAL A 69 -3.69 -7.89 -3.51
N VAL A 70 -4.44 -6.81 -3.51
CA VAL A 70 -4.32 -5.73 -2.53
C VAL A 70 -5.30 -6.02 -1.41
N VAL A 71 -4.77 -6.43 -0.27
CA VAL A 71 -5.55 -6.69 0.94
C VAL A 71 -5.83 -5.36 1.63
N ASP A 72 -7.10 -5.10 1.98
CA ASP A 72 -7.55 -3.85 2.60
C ASP A 72 -7.20 -2.61 1.76
N ALA A 73 -7.89 -2.48 0.63
CA ALA A 73 -7.75 -1.35 -0.28
C ALA A 73 -8.55 -0.10 0.14
N ASP A 74 -9.12 -0.08 1.34
CA ASP A 74 -10.03 0.96 1.82
C ASP A 74 -9.33 2.25 2.29
N PHE A 75 -8.10 2.50 1.86
CA PHE A 75 -7.35 3.71 2.22
C PHE A 75 -7.22 3.91 3.74
N SER A 76 -7.06 2.80 4.47
CA SER A 76 -6.83 2.80 5.90
C SER A 76 -5.62 3.67 6.25
N GLY A 77 -5.81 4.65 7.11
CA GLY A 77 -4.80 5.65 7.43
C GLY A 77 -5.25 7.10 7.22
N MET A 78 -6.52 7.32 6.94
CA MET A 78 -7.13 8.65 6.75
C MET A 78 -7.16 9.53 8.03
N GLY A 79 -6.23 9.38 8.96
CA GLY A 79 -6.31 10.15 10.21
C GLY A 79 -5.49 11.43 10.23
N TYR A 80 -4.27 11.41 9.74
CA TYR A 80 -3.32 12.50 10.01
C TYR A 80 -2.49 12.95 8.79
N ASP A 81 -2.34 12.15 7.74
CA ASP A 81 -1.57 12.52 6.56
C ASP A 81 -2.52 12.91 5.42
N LEU A 82 -2.56 14.19 5.12
CA LEU A 82 -3.33 14.76 4.00
C LEU A 82 -2.97 14.17 2.63
N ARG A 83 -1.84 13.46 2.54
CA ARG A 83 -1.34 12.86 1.30
C ARG A 83 -1.58 11.35 1.24
N THR A 84 -2.28 10.78 2.20
CA THR A 84 -2.51 9.33 2.25
C THR A 84 -3.19 8.82 0.98
N THR A 85 -4.24 9.49 0.54
CA THR A 85 -4.98 9.13 -0.69
C THR A 85 -4.08 9.20 -1.92
N GLU A 86 -3.31 10.28 -2.08
CA GLU A 86 -2.35 10.43 -3.18
C GLU A 86 -1.28 9.33 -3.18
N LYS A 87 -0.73 9.01 -2.00
CA LYS A 87 0.27 7.94 -1.86
C LYS A 87 -0.29 6.57 -2.23
N ASN A 88 -1.52 6.28 -1.81
CA ASN A 88 -2.18 5.01 -2.13
C ASN A 88 -2.45 4.89 -3.63
N ILE A 89 -2.91 5.96 -4.27
CA ILE A 89 -3.11 5.95 -5.73
C ILE A 89 -1.80 5.78 -6.48
N GLN A 90 -0.74 6.48 -6.07
CA GLN A 90 0.58 6.29 -6.66
C GLN A 90 1.05 4.82 -6.52
N LEU A 91 0.81 4.21 -5.37
CA LEU A 91 1.10 2.80 -5.14
C LEU A 91 0.31 1.91 -6.09
N TYR A 92 -0.99 2.11 -6.21
CA TYR A 92 -1.85 1.29 -7.07
C TYR A 92 -1.51 1.44 -8.55
N ASN A 93 -1.19 2.66 -9.01
CA ASN A 93 -0.69 2.89 -10.36
C ASN A 93 0.66 2.20 -10.62
N GLN A 94 1.55 2.18 -9.61
CA GLN A 94 2.81 1.43 -9.72
C GLN A 94 2.56 -0.08 -9.82
N LEU A 95 1.61 -0.63 -9.07
CA LEU A 95 1.23 -2.04 -9.15
C LEU A 95 0.63 -2.37 -10.52
N SER A 96 -0.27 -1.53 -11.04
CA SER A 96 -0.83 -1.68 -12.39
C SER A 96 0.24 -1.69 -13.47
N GLY A 97 1.20 -0.77 -13.41
CA GLY A 97 2.32 -0.72 -14.33
C GLY A 97 3.24 -1.93 -14.26
N ARG A 98 3.24 -2.69 -13.16
CA ARG A 98 4.02 -3.95 -13.04
C ARG A 98 3.27 -5.15 -13.59
N ALA A 99 1.99 -5.24 -13.30
CA ALA A 99 1.13 -6.29 -13.81
C ALA A 99 1.08 -6.32 -15.35
N GLY A 100 1.25 -5.18 -16.02
CA GLY A 100 1.18 -5.06 -17.49
C GLY A 100 2.50 -5.24 -18.26
N ARG A 101 3.66 -5.32 -17.60
CA ARG A 101 4.96 -5.23 -18.28
C ARG A 101 5.38 -6.46 -19.07
N PHE A 102 4.89 -7.65 -18.75
CA PHE A 102 5.42 -8.91 -19.28
C PHE A 102 4.41 -9.75 -20.07
N SER A 103 3.61 -9.11 -20.94
CA SER A 103 2.93 -9.73 -22.09
C SER A 103 1.77 -10.70 -21.86
N LYS A 104 1.36 -11.01 -20.65
CA LYS A 104 0.14 -11.78 -20.39
C LYS A 104 -0.81 -10.96 -19.53
N LYS A 105 -2.12 -11.08 -19.76
CA LYS A 105 -3.16 -10.43 -18.99
C LYS A 105 -2.94 -10.69 -17.49
N SER A 106 -2.35 -9.75 -16.80
CA SER A 106 -2.21 -9.81 -15.35
C SER A 106 -3.47 -9.25 -14.71
N THR A 107 -3.90 -9.85 -13.62
CA THR A 107 -5.09 -9.45 -12.88
C THR A 107 -4.69 -8.75 -11.60
N ILE A 108 -5.35 -7.63 -11.28
CA ILE A 108 -5.23 -6.99 -9.98
C ILE A 108 -6.58 -7.07 -9.29
N ILE A 109 -6.59 -7.56 -8.06
CA ILE A 109 -7.77 -7.71 -7.22
C ILE A 109 -7.60 -6.76 -6.03
N TYR A 110 -8.57 -5.87 -5.82
CA TYR A 110 -8.64 -4.99 -4.66
C TYR A 110 -9.70 -5.52 -3.70
N GLN A 111 -9.28 -5.93 -2.51
CA GLN A 111 -10.21 -6.30 -1.44
C GLN A 111 -10.63 -5.01 -0.73
N THR A 112 -11.93 -4.73 -0.70
CA THR A 112 -12.49 -3.51 -0.12
C THR A 112 -13.86 -3.78 0.48
N ILE A 113 -14.21 -3.09 1.56
CA ILE A 113 -15.57 -3.04 2.12
C ILE A 113 -16.39 -1.90 1.50
N THR A 114 -15.74 -0.98 0.76
CA THR A 114 -16.37 0.17 0.10
C THR A 114 -16.16 0.16 -1.40
N PRO A 115 -16.70 -0.83 -2.15
CA PRO A 115 -16.44 -1.01 -3.59
C PRO A 115 -16.94 0.15 -4.46
N LEU A 116 -17.81 0.99 -3.93
CA LEU A 116 -18.35 2.17 -4.63
C LEU A 116 -17.56 3.45 -4.33
N ASN A 117 -16.43 3.36 -3.62
CA ASN A 117 -15.56 4.50 -3.35
C ASN A 117 -15.06 5.12 -4.66
N GLU A 118 -15.31 6.43 -4.85
CA GLU A 118 -14.97 7.14 -6.09
C GLU A 118 -13.46 7.13 -6.36
N THR A 119 -12.64 7.23 -5.31
CA THR A 119 -11.18 7.18 -5.46
C THR A 119 -10.72 5.83 -5.99
N LEU A 120 -11.29 4.72 -5.50
CA LEU A 120 -10.97 3.40 -6.01
C LEU A 120 -11.44 3.22 -7.46
N LYS A 121 -12.59 3.78 -7.83
CA LYS A 121 -13.07 3.80 -9.22
C LYS A 121 -12.10 4.57 -10.12
N ASP A 122 -11.64 5.74 -9.70
CA ASP A 122 -10.67 6.54 -10.47
C ASP A 122 -9.36 5.77 -10.70
N VAL A 123 -8.92 4.97 -9.72
CA VAL A 123 -7.77 4.05 -9.88
C VAL A 123 -8.06 2.97 -10.93
N LEU A 124 -9.23 2.34 -10.85
CA LEU A 124 -9.62 1.27 -11.78
C LEU A 124 -9.77 1.77 -13.22
N GLU A 125 -10.24 3.00 -13.38
CA GLU A 125 -10.38 3.69 -14.68
C GLU A 125 -9.03 4.18 -15.22
N ASN A 126 -7.94 4.09 -14.42
CA ASN A 126 -6.62 4.59 -14.76
C ASN A 126 -6.63 6.07 -15.22
N ASN A 127 -7.41 6.89 -14.53
CA ASN A 127 -7.57 8.31 -14.84
C ASN A 127 -7.00 9.20 -13.71
N PRO A 128 -5.68 9.42 -13.67
CA PRO A 128 -5.04 10.20 -12.62
C PRO A 128 -5.45 11.68 -12.63
N GLU A 129 -5.79 12.24 -13.78
CA GLU A 129 -6.21 13.65 -13.88
C GLU A 129 -7.58 13.85 -13.22
N LYS A 130 -8.52 12.94 -13.44
CA LYS A 130 -9.83 12.98 -12.81
C LYS A 130 -9.70 12.93 -11.29
N PHE A 131 -8.87 12.03 -10.78
CA PHE A 131 -8.59 11.96 -9.36
C PHE A 131 -8.02 13.28 -8.81
N LEU A 132 -6.98 13.84 -9.45
CA LEU A 132 -6.34 15.07 -8.99
C LEU A 132 -7.32 16.25 -8.96
N ASN A 133 -8.20 16.35 -9.96
CA ASN A 133 -9.24 17.37 -10.00
C ASN A 133 -10.26 17.20 -8.85
N ASN A 134 -10.72 16.00 -8.62
CA ASN A 134 -11.62 15.69 -7.51
C ASN A 134 -10.99 16.01 -6.16
N GLU A 135 -9.73 15.62 -5.95
CA GLU A 135 -8.97 15.91 -4.74
C GLU A 135 -8.80 17.42 -4.52
N LEU A 136 -8.51 18.20 -5.56
CA LEU A 136 -8.43 19.67 -5.48
C LEU A 136 -9.76 20.29 -5.08
N ILE A 137 -10.88 19.81 -5.60
CA ILE A 137 -12.22 20.29 -5.21
C ILE A 137 -12.47 20.01 -3.72
N VAL A 138 -12.18 18.80 -3.26
CA VAL A 138 -12.33 18.43 -1.84
C VAL A 138 -11.45 19.30 -0.94
N ARG A 139 -10.20 19.52 -1.31
CA ARG A 139 -9.25 20.37 -0.56
C ARG A 139 -9.70 21.83 -0.52
N LYS A 140 -10.20 22.34 -1.62
CA LYS A 140 -10.75 23.70 -1.68
C LYS A 140 -11.93 23.87 -0.75
N ASN A 141 -12.89 22.94 -0.79
CA ASN A 141 -14.09 22.99 0.04
C ASN A 141 -13.78 22.86 1.54
N LYS A 142 -12.73 22.12 1.89
CA LYS A 142 -12.27 21.93 3.27
C LYS A 142 -11.19 22.92 3.71
N ASN A 143 -10.85 23.89 2.88
CA ASN A 143 -9.78 24.87 3.13
C ASN A 143 -8.45 24.19 3.52
N LEU A 144 -8.05 23.17 2.74
CA LEU A 144 -6.80 22.43 2.93
C LEU A 144 -5.73 22.88 1.92
N PRO A 145 -4.44 22.59 2.15
CA PRO A 145 -3.40 22.88 1.17
C PRO A 145 -3.71 22.26 -0.21
N PRO A 146 -3.48 22.99 -1.30
CA PRO A 146 -2.72 24.24 -1.46
C PRO A 146 -3.53 25.53 -1.20
N PHE A 147 -4.82 25.44 -0.88
CA PHE A 147 -5.69 26.59 -0.67
C PHE A 147 -5.51 27.27 0.69
N SER A 148 -4.83 26.62 1.60
CA SER A 148 -4.44 27.15 2.90
C SER A 148 -3.04 26.67 3.29
N ARG A 149 -2.56 27.15 4.43
CA ARG A 149 -1.32 26.66 5.06
C ARG A 149 -1.67 26.04 6.40
N LEU A 150 -1.16 24.85 6.66
CA LEU A 150 -1.35 24.14 7.93
C LEU A 150 -0.01 24.03 8.65
N ILE A 151 -0.06 24.19 9.96
CA ILE A 151 1.06 23.97 10.87
C ILE A 151 0.63 22.89 11.85
N ALA A 152 1.38 21.81 11.93
CA ALA A 152 1.16 20.76 12.93
C ALA A 152 2.04 21.05 14.15
N LEU A 153 1.41 21.25 15.30
CA LEU A 153 2.09 21.30 16.58
C LEU A 153 1.96 19.92 17.24
N ILE A 154 3.09 19.27 17.46
CA ILE A 154 3.12 17.95 18.10
C ILE A 154 3.56 18.14 19.54
N VAL A 155 2.65 17.88 20.46
CA VAL A 155 2.92 17.91 21.89
C VAL A 155 2.97 16.49 22.41
N SER A 156 4.10 16.10 22.98
CA SER A 156 4.31 14.78 23.57
C SER A 156 4.69 14.88 25.03
N ALA A 157 4.15 14.00 25.85
CA ALA A 157 4.49 13.87 27.27
C ALA A 157 4.42 12.39 27.69
N SER A 158 4.84 12.11 28.93
CA SER A 158 4.81 10.75 29.50
C SER A 158 3.39 10.19 29.70
N SER A 159 2.38 11.05 29.78
CA SER A 159 0.97 10.66 29.85
C SER A 159 0.11 11.48 28.89
N SER A 160 -1.02 10.92 28.42
CA SER A 160 -2.00 11.62 27.60
C SER A 160 -2.56 12.86 28.30
N ARG A 161 -2.71 12.81 29.63
CA ARG A 161 -3.23 13.91 30.43
C ARG A 161 -2.29 15.11 30.41
N ASP A 162 -1.00 14.86 30.53
CA ASP A 162 0.02 15.91 30.54
C ASP A 162 0.23 16.52 29.15
N SER A 163 0.18 15.71 28.10
CA SER A 163 0.25 16.23 26.73
C SER A 163 -0.98 17.08 26.38
N PHE A 164 -2.18 16.67 26.81
CA PHE A 164 -3.38 17.45 26.61
C PHE A 164 -3.34 18.79 27.34
N ARG A 165 -2.87 18.79 28.60
CA ARG A 165 -2.72 20.01 29.39
C ARG A 165 -1.71 20.99 28.75
N ALA A 166 -0.56 20.49 28.34
CA ALA A 166 0.47 21.30 27.67
C ALA A 166 0.02 21.83 26.29
N ALA A 167 -0.94 21.18 25.65
CA ALA A 167 -1.50 21.64 24.38
C ALA A 167 -2.59 22.74 24.56
N GLN A 168 -3.09 22.95 25.79
CA GLN A 168 -4.07 23.98 26.11
C GLN A 168 -3.45 25.27 26.62
N GLU A 169 -2.21 25.25 27.08
CA GLU A 169 -1.39 26.42 27.46
C GLU A 169 -0.77 27.07 26.22
#